data_bc7511e0c0800d104808ad5a8851246a
#
_entry.id   bc7511e0c0800d104808ad5a8851246a
#
_cell.length_a   1.000
_cell.length_b   1.000
_cell.length_c   1.000
_cell.angle_alpha   90.00
_cell.angle_beta   90.00
_cell.angle_gamma   90.00
#
_symmetry.space_group_name_H-M   'P 1'
#
loop_
_entity.id
_entity.type
_entity.pdbx_description
1 polymer ?
#
loop_
_entity_poly.entity_id
_entity_poly.type
_entity_poly.pdbx_seq_one_letter_code
_entity_poly.pdbx_strand_id
1 'polypeptide(L)'
;QVKYNDQIVRMFTLATIFWVTIAMLVGIFVALQLAVPQLNFTAWLTFGRLRPLHTNAAVYAFAGNAIFAGIYHSTQRLIKTRLFSDGLSKLHFWGWQFIIVLAVITLPLGISQGKEFAELEWPIDIAVVLIWVVFAINFFGTLLKRNEKHLYVAIWFYIATILTVALLYIVNAICIPVGLFKSYIVFAGIQDALVQWWFGHNAVAFFLTTPFLGLMYYYLPKAVNRPIYSYRLSVVHFWSLIFMYIWAGPHHLLNTALPEWLQTLGTVFSVMLWAPSWGGAVNGILTLRGAWHLLRTNPIIKFFVAAITFYAMATFEGPLLSIKAVNSLGHYTDWIVGHVHLGALGWNGFLSFGMIYFIVPKLWSTELYSKKLANIHFWIGILGILFYYVSMLAAGITQSLMWRAVDANGSLVYPDFVETVIRILPLFLFRALGGVLFLGGFVLLLYNIYKTIKQAPKELQDETVQVKISSSAPIHPERGHRKLEGMAAAFTILAFIAILVGSIIEIVPTLSVNKYVNTEKKVEPFTPLELAGRDIYVKEGCFNCHSQMIRTIPSDV
;
A
#
# COMPACT_ATOMS: atom_id res chain seq x y z
N GLN A 1 -9.10 33.80 12.51
CA GLN A 1 -9.94 32.65 12.17
C GLN A 1 -9.36 31.89 10.98
N VAL A 2 -9.39 30.58 11.01
CA VAL A 2 -9.02 29.72 9.88
C VAL A 2 -10.22 28.85 9.54
N LYS A 3 -10.68 28.94 8.28
CA LYS A 3 -11.72 28.08 7.72
C LYS A 3 -11.05 26.97 6.92
N TYR A 4 -11.24 25.71 7.33
CA TYR A 4 -10.66 24.55 6.63
C TYR A 4 -11.36 24.28 5.29
N ASN A 5 -10.68 23.65 4.34
CA ASN A 5 -11.29 23.16 3.11
C ASN A 5 -11.80 21.73 3.36
N ASP A 6 -13.01 21.60 3.90
CA ASP A 6 -13.65 20.30 4.12
C ASP A 6 -14.34 19.77 2.85
N GLN A 7 -14.60 20.62 1.86
CA GLN A 7 -15.18 20.22 0.59
C GLN A 7 -14.30 19.16 -0.11
N ILE A 8 -13.00 19.43 -0.22
CA ILE A 8 -12.08 18.49 -0.89
C ILE A 8 -11.97 17.17 -0.12
N VAL A 9 -12.03 17.22 1.21
CA VAL A 9 -12.02 16.01 2.06
C VAL A 9 -13.28 15.18 1.81
N ARG A 10 -14.45 15.81 1.72
CA ARG A 10 -15.71 15.14 1.34
C ARG A 10 -15.60 14.46 -0.03
N MET A 11 -15.03 15.14 -1.02
CA MET A 11 -14.84 14.58 -2.37
C MET A 11 -13.96 13.31 -2.34
N PHE A 12 -12.78 13.37 -1.73
CA PHE A 12 -11.90 12.20 -1.60
C PHE A 12 -12.52 11.08 -0.77
N THR A 13 -13.29 11.40 0.26
CA THR A 13 -14.00 10.40 1.08
C THR A 13 -15.05 9.64 0.26
N LEU A 14 -15.84 10.34 -0.55
CA LEU A 14 -16.82 9.71 -1.44
C LEU A 14 -16.15 8.89 -2.55
N ALA A 15 -15.07 9.41 -3.12
CA ALA A 15 -14.27 8.65 -4.10
C ALA A 15 -13.67 7.38 -3.48
N THR A 16 -13.18 7.43 -2.23
CA THR A 16 -12.73 6.25 -1.49
C THR A 16 -13.82 5.18 -1.42
N ILE A 17 -15.03 5.58 -1.02
CA ILE A 17 -16.18 4.67 -0.91
C ILE A 17 -16.56 4.08 -2.27
N PHE A 18 -16.54 4.87 -3.32
CA PHE A 18 -16.84 4.41 -4.67
C PHE A 18 -15.79 3.40 -5.17
N TRP A 19 -14.52 3.75 -5.09
CA TRP A 19 -13.45 2.91 -5.64
C TRP A 19 -13.19 1.64 -4.84
N VAL A 20 -13.39 1.63 -3.53
CA VAL A 20 -13.29 0.38 -2.76
C VAL A 20 -14.40 -0.60 -3.15
N THR A 21 -15.59 -0.10 -3.51
CA THR A 21 -16.66 -0.95 -4.04
C THR A 21 -16.21 -1.66 -5.32
N ILE A 22 -15.65 -0.90 -6.28
CA ILE A 22 -15.13 -1.45 -7.53
C ILE A 22 -13.99 -2.44 -7.28
N ALA A 23 -13.01 -2.05 -6.44
CA ALA A 23 -11.87 -2.91 -6.11
C ALA A 23 -12.30 -4.25 -5.51
N MET A 24 -13.28 -4.26 -4.60
CA MET A 24 -13.81 -5.49 -4.00
C MET A 24 -14.57 -6.35 -5.00
N LEU A 25 -15.40 -5.75 -5.85
CA LEU A 25 -16.15 -6.49 -6.87
C LEU A 25 -15.22 -7.17 -7.87
N VAL A 26 -14.24 -6.44 -8.38
CA VAL A 26 -13.22 -7.02 -9.28
C VAL A 26 -12.42 -8.09 -8.54
N GLY A 27 -12.04 -7.86 -7.26
CA GLY A 27 -11.31 -8.82 -6.44
C GLY A 27 -12.06 -10.15 -6.25
N ILE A 28 -13.35 -10.09 -5.97
CA ILE A 28 -14.17 -11.30 -5.87
C ILE A 28 -14.28 -12.01 -7.22
N PHE A 29 -14.44 -11.25 -8.31
CA PHE A 29 -14.54 -11.82 -9.65
C PHE A 29 -13.27 -12.56 -10.04
N VAL A 30 -12.08 -11.97 -9.85
CA VAL A 30 -10.80 -12.64 -10.13
C VAL A 30 -10.55 -13.83 -9.19
N ALA A 31 -11.02 -13.76 -7.94
CA ALA A 31 -10.95 -14.90 -7.03
C ALA A 31 -11.82 -16.08 -7.51
N LEU A 32 -13.00 -15.80 -8.04
CA LEU A 32 -13.88 -16.81 -8.61
C LEU A 32 -13.36 -17.38 -9.92
N GLN A 33 -12.67 -16.60 -10.76
CA GLN A 33 -12.05 -17.08 -12.01
C GLN A 33 -11.02 -18.19 -11.78
N LEU A 34 -10.33 -18.19 -10.63
CA LEU A 34 -9.38 -19.24 -10.27
C LEU A 34 -10.09 -20.53 -9.79
N ALA A 35 -11.32 -20.40 -9.25
CA ALA A 35 -12.11 -21.55 -8.81
C ALA A 35 -13.02 -22.08 -9.93
N VAL A 36 -13.46 -21.21 -10.84
CA VAL A 36 -14.39 -21.49 -11.94
C VAL A 36 -13.81 -20.94 -13.24
N PRO A 37 -12.94 -21.72 -13.94
CA PRO A 37 -12.22 -21.23 -15.14
C PRO A 37 -13.12 -20.71 -16.26
N GLN A 38 -14.38 -21.16 -16.34
CA GLN A 38 -15.40 -20.73 -17.31
C GLN A 38 -15.73 -19.22 -17.21
N LEU A 39 -15.40 -18.58 -16.07
CA LEU A 39 -15.56 -17.14 -15.90
C LEU A 39 -14.50 -16.33 -16.70
N ASN A 40 -13.53 -16.99 -17.33
CA ASN A 40 -12.58 -16.37 -18.26
C ASN A 40 -13.15 -16.39 -19.70
N PHE A 41 -14.37 -15.88 -19.91
CA PHE A 41 -15.14 -16.06 -21.15
C PHE A 41 -14.84 -15.04 -22.26
N THR A 42 -14.09 -13.96 -21.99
CA THR A 42 -13.66 -13.00 -23.00
C THR A 42 -12.22 -12.56 -22.75
N ALA A 43 -11.50 -12.18 -23.81
CA ALA A 43 -10.11 -11.71 -23.70
C ALA A 43 -9.93 -10.52 -22.73
N TRP A 44 -10.93 -9.63 -22.64
CA TRP A 44 -10.85 -8.42 -21.80
C TRP A 44 -11.13 -8.69 -20.32
N LEU A 45 -11.76 -9.81 -20.01
CA LEU A 45 -12.15 -10.20 -18.67
C LEU A 45 -11.41 -11.45 -18.19
N THR A 46 -10.27 -11.79 -18.78
CA THR A 46 -9.42 -12.86 -18.27
C THR A 46 -8.77 -12.48 -16.95
N PHE A 47 -8.49 -13.47 -16.11
CA PHE A 47 -7.78 -13.28 -14.84
C PHE A 47 -6.49 -12.47 -15.01
N GLY A 48 -5.68 -12.80 -16.03
CA GLY A 48 -4.40 -12.14 -16.27
C GLY A 48 -4.52 -10.64 -16.53
N ARG A 49 -5.59 -10.19 -17.21
CA ARG A 49 -5.84 -8.77 -17.47
C ARG A 49 -6.58 -8.06 -16.34
N LEU A 50 -7.43 -8.78 -15.59
CA LEU A 50 -8.18 -8.20 -14.47
C LEU A 50 -7.39 -8.17 -13.16
N ARG A 51 -6.42 -9.06 -12.95
CA ARG A 51 -5.61 -9.03 -11.73
C ARG A 51 -4.84 -7.71 -11.58
N PRO A 52 -4.12 -7.16 -12.58
CA PRO A 52 -3.53 -5.82 -12.51
C PRO A 52 -4.58 -4.73 -12.24
N LEU A 53 -5.76 -4.82 -12.86
CA LEU A 53 -6.83 -3.88 -12.60
C LEU A 53 -7.28 -3.91 -11.13
N HIS A 54 -7.48 -5.11 -10.56
CA HIS A 54 -7.82 -5.27 -9.14
C HIS A 54 -6.75 -4.65 -8.24
N THR A 55 -5.48 -4.92 -8.51
CA THR A 55 -4.35 -4.41 -7.72
C THR A 55 -4.30 -2.88 -7.78
N ASN A 56 -4.38 -2.29 -8.97
CA ASN A 56 -4.38 -0.84 -9.13
C ASN A 56 -5.62 -0.19 -8.48
N ALA A 57 -6.79 -0.82 -8.59
CA ALA A 57 -8.00 -0.33 -7.95
C ALA A 57 -7.89 -0.36 -6.41
N ALA A 58 -7.32 -1.41 -5.82
CA ALA A 58 -7.13 -1.52 -4.38
C ALA A 58 -6.06 -0.55 -3.86
N VAL A 59 -4.89 -0.47 -4.52
CA VAL A 59 -3.75 0.33 -4.06
C VAL A 59 -3.96 1.81 -4.36
N TYR A 60 -4.23 2.17 -5.61
CA TYR A 60 -4.22 3.58 -6.03
C TYR A 60 -5.61 4.21 -6.03
N ALA A 61 -6.65 3.48 -6.45
CA ALA A 61 -7.96 4.06 -6.46
C ALA A 61 -8.60 4.07 -5.06
N PHE A 62 -8.61 2.96 -4.34
CA PHE A 62 -9.16 2.91 -2.98
C PHE A 62 -8.20 3.55 -1.96
N ALA A 63 -7.03 2.94 -1.71
CA ALA A 63 -6.15 3.40 -0.66
C ALA A 63 -5.59 4.80 -0.95
N GLY A 64 -5.32 5.15 -2.22
CA GLY A 64 -4.89 6.49 -2.61
C GLY A 64 -5.91 7.56 -2.23
N ASN A 65 -7.19 7.41 -2.59
CA ASN A 65 -8.24 8.36 -2.20
C ASN A 65 -8.41 8.44 -0.67
N ALA A 66 -8.30 7.31 0.05
CA ALA A 66 -8.35 7.28 1.52
C ALA A 66 -7.19 8.07 2.14
N ILE A 67 -5.97 7.88 1.64
CA ILE A 67 -4.78 8.62 2.05
C ILE A 67 -4.99 10.13 1.85
N PHE A 68 -5.43 10.54 0.67
CA PHE A 68 -5.62 11.96 0.36
C PHE A 68 -6.72 12.60 1.20
N ALA A 69 -7.85 11.91 1.42
CA ALA A 69 -8.88 12.35 2.34
C ALA A 69 -8.31 12.56 3.75
N GLY A 70 -7.59 11.57 4.26
CA GLY A 70 -7.01 11.58 5.58
C GLY A 70 -5.91 12.62 5.76
N ILE A 71 -4.99 12.74 4.79
CA ILE A 71 -3.89 13.73 4.81
C ILE A 71 -4.45 15.15 4.76
N TYR A 72 -5.34 15.47 3.83
CA TYR A 72 -5.93 16.80 3.74
C TYR A 72 -6.74 17.17 4.98
N HIS A 73 -7.49 16.22 5.56
CA HIS A 73 -8.22 16.43 6.80
C HIS A 73 -7.28 16.69 7.98
N SER A 74 -6.31 15.79 8.21
CA SER A 74 -5.45 15.84 9.39
C SER A 74 -4.42 16.97 9.33
N THR A 75 -3.82 17.22 8.15
CA THR A 75 -2.81 18.27 7.98
C THR A 75 -3.36 19.63 8.34
N GLN A 76 -4.51 20.04 7.78
CA GLN A 76 -5.12 21.34 8.09
C GLN A 76 -5.31 21.53 9.59
N ARG A 77 -5.74 20.48 10.29
CA ARG A 77 -6.05 20.52 11.73
C ARG A 77 -4.82 20.46 12.61
N LEU A 78 -3.79 19.71 12.20
CA LEU A 78 -2.52 19.61 12.93
C LEU A 78 -1.73 20.92 12.88
N ILE A 79 -1.66 21.54 11.72
CA ILE A 79 -0.88 22.76 11.51
C ILE A 79 -1.73 24.04 11.54
N LYS A 80 -3.03 23.90 11.84
CA LYS A 80 -4.02 24.98 12.04
C LYS A 80 -4.05 25.99 10.89
N THR A 81 -4.07 25.48 9.65
CA THR A 81 -4.15 26.34 8.45
C THR A 81 -4.99 25.69 7.36
N ARG A 82 -5.56 26.52 6.48
CA ARG A 82 -6.22 26.06 5.25
C ARG A 82 -5.19 25.52 4.27
N LEU A 83 -5.60 24.62 3.39
CA LEU A 83 -4.74 24.14 2.28
C LEU A 83 -4.20 25.32 1.46
N PHE A 84 -2.98 25.14 0.94
CA PHE A 84 -2.26 26.18 0.21
C PHE A 84 -3.08 26.76 -0.94
N SER A 85 -3.75 25.89 -1.72
CA SER A 85 -4.57 26.27 -2.85
C SER A 85 -5.75 25.31 -3.02
N ASP A 86 -6.96 25.89 -3.05
CA ASP A 86 -8.18 25.14 -3.36
C ASP A 86 -8.19 24.69 -4.83
N GLY A 87 -7.60 25.48 -5.73
CA GLY A 87 -7.45 25.11 -7.15
C GLY A 87 -6.56 23.88 -7.34
N LEU A 88 -5.39 23.86 -6.69
CA LEU A 88 -4.50 22.70 -6.72
C LEU A 88 -5.16 21.46 -6.07
N SER A 89 -5.94 21.65 -5.01
CA SER A 89 -6.69 20.56 -4.39
C SER A 89 -7.67 19.90 -5.37
N LYS A 90 -8.43 20.74 -6.13
CA LYS A 90 -9.38 20.25 -7.13
C LYS A 90 -8.67 19.62 -8.33
N LEU A 91 -7.57 20.23 -8.79
CA LEU A 91 -6.74 19.67 -9.87
C LEU A 91 -6.19 18.29 -9.47
N HIS A 92 -5.67 18.17 -8.24
CA HIS A 92 -5.23 16.88 -7.70
C HIS A 92 -6.36 15.85 -7.68
N PHE A 93 -7.54 16.21 -7.18
CA PHE A 93 -8.67 15.30 -7.13
C PHE A 93 -9.07 14.80 -8.53
N TRP A 94 -9.38 15.70 -9.44
CA TRP A 94 -9.86 15.33 -10.77
C TRP A 94 -8.79 14.66 -11.62
N GLY A 95 -7.55 15.12 -11.53
CA GLY A 95 -6.41 14.48 -12.20
C GLY A 95 -6.19 13.04 -11.72
N TRP A 96 -6.31 12.80 -10.41
CA TRP A 96 -6.22 11.45 -9.86
C TRP A 96 -7.37 10.55 -10.32
N GLN A 97 -8.62 11.05 -10.30
CA GLN A 97 -9.77 10.29 -10.83
C GLN A 97 -9.60 9.98 -12.33
N PHE A 98 -9.11 10.93 -13.12
CA PHE A 98 -8.84 10.74 -14.54
C PHE A 98 -7.82 9.62 -14.80
N ILE A 99 -6.72 9.60 -14.06
CA ILE A 99 -5.70 8.54 -14.13
C ILE A 99 -6.31 7.17 -13.80
N ILE A 100 -7.12 7.09 -12.75
CA ILE A 100 -7.79 5.83 -12.39
C ILE A 100 -8.70 5.35 -13.52
N VAL A 101 -9.47 6.24 -14.14
CA VAL A 101 -10.34 5.88 -15.27
C VAL A 101 -9.52 5.38 -16.46
N LEU A 102 -8.37 6.00 -16.77
CA LEU A 102 -7.46 5.50 -17.79
C LEU A 102 -6.95 4.09 -17.47
N ALA A 103 -6.58 3.82 -16.23
CA ALA A 103 -6.17 2.48 -15.79
C ALA A 103 -7.31 1.44 -15.97
N VAL A 104 -8.55 1.81 -15.61
CA VAL A 104 -9.74 0.96 -15.79
C VAL A 104 -9.97 0.60 -17.25
N ILE A 105 -9.61 1.47 -18.18
CA ILE A 105 -9.76 1.25 -19.63
C ILE A 105 -8.57 0.46 -20.19
N THR A 106 -7.35 0.88 -19.88
CA THR A 106 -6.14 0.35 -20.54
C THR A 106 -5.76 -1.05 -20.09
N LEU A 107 -5.89 -1.37 -18.79
CA LEU A 107 -5.49 -2.68 -18.29
C LEU A 107 -6.33 -3.84 -18.83
N PRO A 108 -7.68 -3.80 -18.90
CA PRO A 108 -8.46 -4.85 -19.56
C PRO A 108 -8.18 -4.97 -21.07
N LEU A 109 -7.77 -3.88 -21.73
CA LEU A 109 -7.33 -3.91 -23.13
C LEU A 109 -5.96 -4.57 -23.30
N GLY A 110 -5.26 -4.89 -22.23
CA GLY A 110 -3.91 -5.44 -22.24
C GLY A 110 -2.84 -4.41 -22.60
N ILE A 111 -3.12 -3.12 -22.38
CA ILE A 111 -2.15 -2.03 -22.51
C ILE A 111 -1.43 -1.92 -21.16
N SER A 112 -0.24 -2.52 -21.08
CA SER A 112 0.50 -2.69 -19.83
C SER A 112 2.00 -2.82 -20.08
N GLN A 113 2.82 -2.28 -19.19
CA GLN A 113 4.27 -2.50 -19.18
C GLN A 113 4.66 -3.85 -18.56
N GLY A 114 3.76 -4.54 -17.85
CA GLY A 114 4.04 -5.80 -17.18
C GLY A 114 4.86 -5.67 -15.90
N LYS A 115 4.89 -4.50 -15.28
CA LYS A 115 5.55 -4.25 -13.99
C LYS A 115 4.51 -4.28 -12.87
N GLU A 116 4.68 -5.13 -11.89
CA GLU A 116 3.73 -5.25 -10.77
C GLU A 116 3.64 -3.94 -9.97
N PHE A 117 2.42 -3.45 -9.73
CA PHE A 117 2.07 -2.13 -9.15
C PHE A 117 2.48 -0.91 -10.00
N ALA A 118 3.01 -1.10 -11.21
CA ALA A 118 3.40 -0.05 -12.15
C ALA A 118 3.13 -0.50 -13.59
N GLU A 119 1.96 -1.06 -13.81
CA GLU A 119 1.56 -1.64 -15.08
C GLU A 119 1.22 -0.60 -16.15
N LEU A 120 1.02 0.67 -15.76
CA LEU A 120 0.55 1.71 -16.66
C LEU A 120 1.59 2.08 -17.71
N GLU A 121 1.15 2.47 -18.90
CA GLU A 121 2.04 2.91 -19.97
C GLU A 121 2.45 4.37 -19.81
N TRP A 122 3.58 4.73 -20.38
CA TRP A 122 4.32 5.97 -20.20
C TRP A 122 3.50 7.29 -20.25
N PRO A 123 2.46 7.47 -21.07
CA PRO A 123 1.70 8.72 -21.02
C PRO A 123 0.91 8.86 -19.72
N ILE A 124 0.44 7.74 -19.17
CA ILE A 124 -0.29 7.72 -17.90
C ILE A 124 0.69 7.89 -16.75
N ASP A 125 1.90 7.29 -16.82
CA ASP A 125 2.95 7.49 -15.85
C ASP A 125 3.35 8.96 -15.70
N ILE A 126 3.47 9.67 -16.82
CA ILE A 126 3.72 11.12 -16.82
C ILE A 126 2.56 11.85 -16.10
N ALA A 127 1.31 11.49 -16.36
CA ALA A 127 0.17 12.08 -15.68
C ALA A 127 0.20 11.80 -14.15
N VAL A 128 0.57 10.58 -13.74
CA VAL A 128 0.76 10.23 -12.32
C VAL A 128 1.81 11.14 -11.67
N VAL A 129 2.98 11.29 -12.30
CA VAL A 129 4.05 12.15 -11.77
C VAL A 129 3.59 13.61 -11.67
N LEU A 130 2.93 14.14 -12.69
CA LEU A 130 2.44 15.53 -12.68
C LEU A 130 1.42 15.77 -11.56
N ILE A 131 0.46 14.86 -11.39
CA ILE A 131 -0.57 14.98 -10.35
C ILE A 131 0.04 14.76 -8.95
N TRP A 132 1.05 13.91 -8.81
CA TRP A 132 1.79 13.77 -7.56
C TRP A 132 2.56 15.04 -7.20
N VAL A 133 3.16 15.72 -8.18
CA VAL A 133 3.80 17.04 -7.99
C VAL A 133 2.78 18.10 -7.56
N VAL A 134 1.57 18.13 -8.16
CA VAL A 134 0.47 19.00 -7.73
C VAL A 134 0.11 18.77 -6.26
N PHE A 135 0.00 17.50 -5.85
CA PHE A 135 -0.22 17.14 -4.45
C PHE A 135 0.91 17.61 -3.54
N ALA A 136 2.17 17.36 -3.93
CA ALA A 136 3.35 17.78 -3.18
C ALA A 136 3.40 19.31 -2.99
N ILE A 137 3.20 20.09 -4.06
CA ILE A 137 3.18 21.56 -3.99
C ILE A 137 2.09 22.04 -3.02
N ASN A 138 0.90 21.45 -3.11
CA ASN A 138 -0.21 21.83 -2.24
C ASN A 138 0.07 21.47 -0.77
N PHE A 139 0.65 20.29 -0.51
CA PHE A 139 1.00 19.86 0.85
C PHE A 139 2.14 20.71 1.45
N PHE A 140 3.27 20.85 0.75
CA PHE A 140 4.41 21.62 1.25
C PHE A 140 4.09 23.12 1.34
N GLY A 141 3.33 23.67 0.38
CA GLY A 141 2.83 25.02 0.45
C GLY A 141 1.93 25.25 1.68
N THR A 142 1.10 24.26 2.03
CA THR A 142 0.31 24.29 3.28
C THR A 142 1.23 24.28 4.51
N LEU A 143 2.27 23.46 4.48
CA LEU A 143 3.24 23.34 5.57
C LEU A 143 4.02 24.65 5.79
N LEU A 144 4.33 25.37 4.74
CA LEU A 144 4.99 26.69 4.83
C LEU A 144 4.09 27.76 5.49
N LYS A 145 2.76 27.66 5.31
CA LYS A 145 1.76 28.57 5.90
C LYS A 145 1.27 28.14 7.30
N ARG A 146 1.93 27.16 7.93
CA ARG A 146 1.49 26.62 9.22
C ARG A 146 1.43 27.67 10.33
N ASN A 147 0.39 27.57 11.15
CA ASN A 147 0.25 28.36 12.39
C ASN A 147 0.71 27.58 13.64
N GLU A 148 1.04 26.30 13.51
CA GLU A 148 1.65 25.48 14.56
C GLU A 148 3.13 25.28 14.24
N LYS A 149 4.01 25.66 15.15
CA LYS A 149 5.46 25.65 14.93
C LYS A 149 5.98 24.22 14.72
N HIS A 150 5.56 23.29 15.59
CA HIS A 150 6.14 21.95 15.64
C HIS A 150 5.32 20.98 14.81
N LEU A 151 6.05 20.20 14.00
CA LEU A 151 5.47 19.13 13.22
C LEU A 151 5.12 17.95 14.14
N TYR A 152 3.87 17.51 14.09
CA TYR A 152 3.43 16.29 14.77
C TYR A 152 3.82 15.05 13.96
N VAL A 153 3.98 13.91 14.62
CA VAL A 153 4.45 12.64 14.03
C VAL A 153 3.69 12.24 12.75
N ALA A 154 2.39 12.51 12.66
CA ALA A 154 1.63 12.23 11.43
C ALA A 154 2.20 12.99 10.22
N ILE A 155 2.58 14.26 10.40
CA ILE A 155 3.19 15.07 9.33
C ILE A 155 4.55 14.52 8.91
N TRP A 156 5.33 13.96 9.83
CA TRP A 156 6.62 13.34 9.50
C TRP A 156 6.44 12.20 8.49
N PHE A 157 5.48 11.32 8.76
CA PHE A 157 5.14 10.21 7.87
C PHE A 157 4.62 10.69 6.51
N TYR A 158 3.82 11.76 6.47
CA TYR A 158 3.34 12.33 5.21
C TYR A 158 4.48 12.92 4.37
N ILE A 159 5.44 13.61 4.99
CA ILE A 159 6.65 14.11 4.31
C ILE A 159 7.42 12.94 3.69
N ALA A 160 7.70 11.89 4.46
CA ALA A 160 8.41 10.71 3.97
C ALA A 160 7.66 10.04 2.81
N THR A 161 6.33 9.89 2.90
CA THR A 161 5.47 9.37 1.83
C THR A 161 5.66 10.14 0.53
N ILE A 162 5.49 11.45 0.57
CA ILE A 162 5.48 12.30 -0.63
C ILE A 162 6.82 12.25 -1.36
N LEU A 163 7.92 12.34 -0.61
CA LEU A 163 9.26 12.33 -1.16
C LEU A 163 9.63 10.96 -1.75
N THR A 164 9.38 9.91 -0.98
CA THR A 164 9.82 8.57 -1.37
C THR A 164 9.03 8.04 -2.56
N VAL A 165 7.69 8.18 -2.55
CA VAL A 165 6.85 7.70 -3.66
C VAL A 165 7.22 8.40 -4.97
N ALA A 166 7.50 9.70 -4.95
CA ALA A 166 7.97 10.42 -6.14
C ALA A 166 9.26 9.80 -6.69
N LEU A 167 10.27 9.61 -5.82
CA LEU A 167 11.55 9.03 -6.21
C LEU A 167 11.40 7.63 -6.80
N LEU A 168 10.69 6.75 -6.10
CA LEU A 168 10.49 5.36 -6.49
C LEU A 168 9.76 5.24 -7.83
N TYR A 169 8.66 5.99 -7.98
CA TYR A 169 7.82 5.90 -9.17
C TYR A 169 8.55 6.41 -10.40
N ILE A 170 9.21 7.58 -10.31
CA ILE A 170 9.96 8.15 -11.43
C ILE A 170 11.04 7.19 -11.92
N VAL A 171 11.83 6.60 -11.01
CA VAL A 171 12.92 5.70 -11.40
C VAL A 171 12.37 4.41 -12.04
N ASN A 172 11.33 3.81 -11.45
CA ASN A 172 10.76 2.57 -11.96
C ASN A 172 10.01 2.74 -13.31
N ALA A 173 9.46 3.93 -13.58
CA ALA A 173 8.73 4.24 -14.80
C ALA A 173 9.61 4.68 -15.98
N ILE A 174 10.96 4.72 -15.82
CA ILE A 174 11.87 5.05 -16.92
C ILE A 174 11.78 3.99 -18.00
N CYS A 175 11.34 4.41 -19.20
CA CYS A 175 11.13 3.52 -20.33
C CYS A 175 11.51 4.18 -21.66
N ILE A 176 11.58 3.40 -22.73
CA ILE A 176 11.81 3.84 -24.10
C ILE A 176 10.47 3.77 -24.84
N PRO A 177 9.78 4.89 -25.09
CA PRO A 177 8.55 4.91 -25.87
C PRO A 177 8.81 4.48 -27.33
N VAL A 178 7.98 3.56 -27.82
CA VAL A 178 7.99 3.11 -29.22
C VAL A 178 6.64 3.34 -29.91
N GLY A 179 5.63 3.73 -29.17
CA GLY A 179 4.30 4.12 -29.62
C GLY A 179 3.54 4.84 -28.50
N LEU A 180 2.35 5.36 -28.82
CA LEU A 180 1.56 6.15 -27.84
C LEU A 180 1.24 5.37 -26.54
N PHE A 181 0.95 4.08 -26.67
CA PHE A 181 0.64 3.19 -25.55
C PHE A 181 1.51 1.93 -25.61
N LYS A 182 2.77 2.10 -25.99
CA LYS A 182 3.76 1.03 -25.99
C LYS A 182 5.13 1.58 -25.68
N SER A 183 5.78 0.97 -24.72
CA SER A 183 7.16 1.25 -24.34
C SER A 183 7.90 -0.03 -23.98
N TYR A 184 9.21 0.07 -23.90
CA TYR A 184 10.08 -0.97 -23.36
C TYR A 184 10.89 -0.42 -22.20
N ILE A 185 11.16 -1.27 -21.20
CA ILE A 185 11.95 -0.91 -20.03
C ILE A 185 13.40 -0.60 -20.41
N VAL A 186 14.01 0.35 -19.70
CA VAL A 186 15.43 0.71 -19.89
C VAL A 186 16.36 -0.31 -19.25
N PHE A 187 15.95 -0.85 -18.12
CA PHE A 187 16.74 -1.84 -17.38
C PHE A 187 16.51 -3.24 -17.94
N ALA A 188 17.51 -4.12 -17.81
CA ALA A 188 17.45 -5.46 -18.37
C ALA A 188 17.73 -6.55 -17.34
N GLY A 189 17.08 -7.70 -17.49
CA GLY A 189 17.32 -8.90 -16.69
C GLY A 189 17.17 -8.67 -15.19
N ILE A 190 18.15 -9.15 -14.42
CA ILE A 190 18.14 -9.04 -12.94
C ILE A 190 18.20 -7.58 -12.45
N GLN A 191 18.74 -6.67 -13.25
CA GLN A 191 18.74 -5.23 -12.94
C GLN A 191 17.31 -4.67 -12.97
N ASP A 192 16.51 -5.02 -13.98
CA ASP A 192 15.10 -4.63 -14.03
C ASP A 192 14.32 -5.21 -12.84
N ALA A 193 14.57 -6.47 -12.49
CA ALA A 193 13.97 -7.09 -11.32
C ALA A 193 14.34 -6.37 -10.02
N LEU A 194 15.59 -5.92 -9.88
CA LEU A 194 16.03 -5.16 -8.72
C LEU A 194 15.34 -3.80 -8.64
N VAL A 195 15.30 -3.03 -9.73
CA VAL A 195 14.59 -1.73 -9.82
C VAL A 195 13.09 -1.92 -9.53
N GLN A 196 12.49 -2.94 -10.14
CA GLN A 196 11.08 -3.28 -9.95
C GLN A 196 10.75 -3.57 -8.48
N TRP A 197 11.59 -4.35 -7.78
CA TRP A 197 11.29 -4.71 -6.40
C TRP A 197 11.82 -3.71 -5.38
N TRP A 198 12.79 -2.89 -5.73
CA TRP A 198 13.06 -1.66 -4.97
C TRP A 198 11.83 -0.73 -4.98
N PHE A 199 11.17 -0.57 -6.15
CA PHE A 199 9.90 0.13 -6.24
C PHE A 199 8.78 -0.64 -5.51
N GLY A 200 8.51 -1.89 -5.86
CA GLY A 200 7.35 -2.66 -5.37
C GLY A 200 7.34 -2.80 -3.85
N HIS A 201 8.49 -3.17 -3.24
CA HIS A 201 8.65 -3.23 -1.79
C HIS A 201 8.42 -1.87 -1.13
N ASN A 202 9.05 -0.82 -1.68
CA ASN A 202 8.96 0.51 -1.09
C ASN A 202 7.64 1.22 -1.43
N ALA A 203 6.91 0.84 -2.47
CA ALA A 203 5.55 1.31 -2.72
C ALA A 203 4.61 0.82 -1.60
N VAL A 204 4.66 -0.45 -1.19
CA VAL A 204 3.87 -0.91 -0.04
C VAL A 204 4.34 -0.27 1.27
N ALA A 205 5.64 0.05 1.40
CA ALA A 205 6.20 0.77 2.54
C ALA A 205 5.75 2.22 2.63
N PHE A 206 5.89 2.98 1.54
CA PHE A 206 5.72 4.44 1.55
C PHE A 206 4.40 4.92 0.93
N PHE A 207 3.61 4.06 0.32
CA PHE A 207 2.24 4.36 -0.09
C PHE A 207 1.20 3.65 0.76
N LEU A 208 1.42 2.39 1.16
CA LEU A 208 0.44 1.62 1.96
C LEU A 208 0.77 1.54 3.46
N THR A 209 1.98 1.93 3.90
CA THR A 209 2.34 1.87 5.33
C THR A 209 2.56 3.24 5.93
N THR A 210 3.51 4.06 5.44
CA THR A 210 3.83 5.34 6.10
C THR A 210 2.67 6.32 6.16
N PRO A 211 1.84 6.56 5.12
CA PRO A 211 0.73 7.49 5.25
C PRO A 211 -0.34 6.95 6.21
N PHE A 212 -0.60 5.64 6.20
CA PHE A 212 -1.55 5.02 7.13
C PHE A 212 -1.06 5.07 8.58
N LEU A 213 0.25 4.97 8.82
CA LEU A 213 0.82 5.25 10.14
C LEU A 213 0.56 6.71 10.56
N GLY A 214 0.76 7.65 9.65
CA GLY A 214 0.38 9.04 9.90
C GLY A 214 -1.10 9.19 10.26
N LEU A 215 -2.00 8.52 9.54
CA LEU A 215 -3.43 8.49 9.84
C LEU A 215 -3.71 7.86 11.20
N MET A 216 -3.06 6.73 11.52
CA MET A 216 -3.17 6.11 12.84
C MET A 216 -2.75 7.05 13.96
N TYR A 217 -1.59 7.71 13.83
CA TYR A 217 -1.10 8.68 14.80
C TYR A 217 -2.01 9.89 14.98
N TYR A 218 -2.84 10.20 14.00
CA TYR A 218 -3.82 11.27 14.13
C TYR A 218 -5.18 10.79 14.64
N TYR A 219 -5.77 9.78 13.99
CA TYR A 219 -7.17 9.41 14.24
C TYR A 219 -7.37 8.63 15.53
N LEU A 220 -6.47 7.70 15.87
CA LEU A 220 -6.63 6.91 17.08
C LEU A 220 -6.57 7.77 18.36
N PRO A 221 -5.55 8.63 18.57
CA PRO A 221 -5.53 9.53 19.73
C PRO A 221 -6.76 10.42 19.82
N LYS A 222 -7.26 10.91 18.67
CA LYS A 222 -8.49 11.70 18.60
C LYS A 222 -9.74 10.90 18.95
N ALA A 223 -9.84 9.65 18.49
CA ALA A 223 -10.99 8.80 18.77
C ALA A 223 -11.08 8.36 20.23
N VAL A 224 -9.94 8.14 20.89
CA VAL A 224 -9.89 7.76 22.32
C VAL A 224 -9.74 8.96 23.26
N ASN A 225 -9.61 10.18 22.70
CA ASN A 225 -9.37 11.42 23.45
C ASN A 225 -8.17 11.30 24.41
N ARG A 226 -7.05 10.79 23.90
CA ARG A 226 -5.81 10.63 24.67
C ARG A 226 -4.60 10.98 23.81
N PRO A 227 -3.49 11.47 24.40
CA PRO A 227 -2.25 11.64 23.65
C PRO A 227 -1.69 10.26 23.25
N ILE A 228 -0.83 10.25 22.21
CA ILE A 228 -0.07 9.04 21.87
C ILE A 228 0.72 8.56 23.09
N TYR A 229 0.80 7.23 23.28
CA TYR A 229 1.39 6.63 24.48
C TYR A 229 2.82 7.10 24.74
N SER A 230 3.69 7.09 23.72
CA SER A 230 5.08 7.49 23.86
C SER A 230 5.56 8.32 22.68
N TYR A 231 5.85 9.59 22.94
CA TYR A 231 6.49 10.46 21.96
C TYR A 231 7.89 9.96 21.55
N ARG A 232 8.70 9.50 22.51
CA ARG A 232 10.04 8.97 22.23
C ARG A 232 9.99 7.74 21.33
N LEU A 233 9.03 6.85 21.57
CA LEU A 233 8.83 5.69 20.71
C LEU A 233 8.38 6.08 19.32
N SER A 234 7.59 7.17 19.17
CA SER A 234 7.23 7.72 17.85
C SER A 234 8.46 8.22 17.07
N VAL A 235 9.42 8.86 17.75
CA VAL A 235 10.68 9.31 17.12
C VAL A 235 11.50 8.12 16.65
N VAL A 236 11.68 7.11 17.50
CA VAL A 236 12.41 5.88 17.14
C VAL A 236 11.71 5.18 15.96
N HIS A 237 10.38 4.98 16.07
CA HIS A 237 9.59 4.36 15.02
C HIS A 237 9.77 5.04 13.68
N PHE A 238 9.61 6.36 13.61
CA PHE A 238 9.71 7.10 12.37
C PHE A 238 11.09 6.96 11.71
N TRP A 239 12.16 7.36 12.41
CA TRP A 239 13.49 7.42 11.80
C TRP A 239 14.05 6.04 11.46
N SER A 240 13.87 5.05 12.33
CA SER A 240 14.33 3.69 12.04
C SER A 240 13.52 3.04 10.92
N LEU A 241 12.19 3.27 10.87
CA LEU A 241 11.35 2.71 9.82
C LEU A 241 11.73 3.24 8.44
N ILE A 242 11.76 4.56 8.24
CA ILE A 242 12.05 5.14 6.92
C ILE A 242 13.47 4.84 6.44
N PHE A 243 14.42 4.66 7.36
CA PHE A 243 15.78 4.28 7.01
C PHE A 243 15.90 2.80 6.64
N MET A 244 15.37 1.89 7.47
CA MET A 244 15.53 0.45 7.27
C MET A 244 14.68 -0.10 6.14
N TYR A 245 13.49 0.45 5.93
CA TYR A 245 12.54 -0.09 4.97
C TYR A 245 13.09 -0.07 3.54
N ILE A 246 13.75 1.02 3.17
CA ILE A 246 14.23 1.22 1.81
C ILE A 246 15.34 0.22 1.42
N TRP A 247 16.08 -0.34 2.39
CA TRP A 247 17.11 -1.36 2.18
C TRP A 247 16.54 -2.75 1.92
N ALA A 248 15.29 -3.02 2.26
CA ALA A 248 14.76 -4.37 2.35
C ALA A 248 14.28 -4.94 1.01
N GLY A 249 14.15 -4.14 -0.04
CA GLY A 249 13.63 -4.55 -1.35
C GLY A 249 14.20 -5.85 -1.93
N PRO A 250 15.53 -6.10 -1.86
CA PRO A 250 16.13 -7.32 -2.40
C PRO A 250 15.62 -8.64 -1.79
N HIS A 251 14.89 -8.60 -0.67
CA HIS A 251 14.28 -9.81 -0.13
C HIS A 251 13.20 -10.43 -1.05
N HIS A 252 12.66 -9.66 -1.98
CA HIS A 252 11.76 -10.19 -3.02
C HIS A 252 12.51 -11.00 -4.09
N LEU A 253 13.83 -10.94 -4.11
CA LEU A 253 14.67 -11.61 -5.09
C LEU A 253 15.59 -12.67 -4.46
N LEU A 254 15.17 -13.22 -3.33
CA LEU A 254 15.85 -14.36 -2.71
C LEU A 254 15.80 -15.58 -3.62
N ASN A 255 16.88 -16.33 -3.65
CA ASN A 255 17.01 -17.52 -4.49
C ASN A 255 16.88 -17.23 -6.01
N THR A 256 17.30 -16.05 -6.45
CA THR A 256 17.37 -15.65 -7.86
C THR A 256 18.81 -15.38 -8.27
N ALA A 257 19.03 -14.93 -9.51
CA ALA A 257 20.35 -14.53 -10.02
C ALA A 257 20.90 -13.23 -9.41
N LEU A 258 20.18 -12.58 -8.47
CA LEU A 258 20.69 -11.41 -7.75
C LEU A 258 21.92 -11.80 -6.92
N PRO A 259 23.01 -10.99 -6.88
CA PRO A 259 24.18 -11.27 -6.06
C PRO A 259 23.84 -11.60 -4.61
N GLU A 260 24.48 -12.62 -4.07
CA GLU A 260 24.17 -13.17 -2.74
C GLU A 260 24.27 -12.13 -1.61
N TRP A 261 25.24 -11.22 -1.68
CA TRP A 261 25.40 -10.18 -0.68
C TRP A 261 24.20 -9.20 -0.65
N LEU A 262 23.59 -8.92 -1.81
CA LEU A 262 22.37 -8.08 -1.89
C LEU A 262 21.17 -8.79 -1.28
N GLN A 263 21.00 -10.09 -1.58
CA GLN A 263 19.94 -10.90 -0.98
C GLN A 263 20.08 -10.93 0.54
N THR A 264 21.32 -11.11 1.03
CA THR A 264 21.62 -11.12 2.47
C THR A 264 21.32 -9.80 3.14
N LEU A 265 21.71 -8.65 2.53
CA LEU A 265 21.37 -7.33 3.05
C LEU A 265 19.86 -7.11 3.09
N GLY A 266 19.13 -7.50 2.03
CA GLY A 266 17.68 -7.46 2.00
C GLY A 266 17.05 -8.22 3.17
N THR A 267 17.52 -9.42 3.46
CA THR A 267 17.09 -10.23 4.61
C THR A 267 17.40 -9.55 5.94
N VAL A 268 18.64 -9.08 6.14
CA VAL A 268 19.06 -8.44 7.40
C VAL A 268 18.21 -7.22 7.71
N PHE A 269 18.04 -6.30 6.76
CA PHE A 269 17.23 -5.11 6.97
C PHE A 269 15.74 -5.45 7.15
N SER A 270 15.24 -6.49 6.48
CA SER A 270 13.87 -6.97 6.69
C SER A 270 13.64 -7.47 8.12
N VAL A 271 14.54 -8.26 8.65
CA VAL A 271 14.46 -8.75 10.04
C VAL A 271 14.59 -7.58 11.03
N MET A 272 15.45 -6.61 10.75
CA MET A 272 15.57 -5.40 11.58
C MET A 272 14.28 -4.57 11.63
N LEU A 273 13.42 -4.64 10.61
CA LEU A 273 12.12 -3.95 10.57
C LEU A 273 11.13 -4.44 11.65
N TRP A 274 11.33 -5.60 12.24
CA TRP A 274 10.50 -6.03 13.38
C TRP A 274 10.51 -4.99 14.49
N ALA A 275 11.68 -4.43 14.81
CA ALA A 275 11.80 -3.49 15.92
C ALA A 275 10.97 -2.20 15.74
N PRO A 276 11.13 -1.40 14.64
CA PRO A 276 10.32 -0.21 14.45
C PRO A 276 8.85 -0.52 14.22
N SER A 277 8.50 -1.53 13.43
CA SER A 277 7.11 -1.84 13.10
C SER A 277 6.32 -2.23 14.35
N TRP A 278 6.87 -3.12 15.17
CA TRP A 278 6.24 -3.51 16.42
C TRP A 278 6.30 -2.40 17.48
N GLY A 279 7.35 -1.58 17.48
CA GLY A 279 7.39 -0.37 18.28
C GLY A 279 6.24 0.57 17.98
N GLY A 280 5.92 0.76 16.70
CA GLY A 280 4.75 1.53 16.25
C GLY A 280 3.42 0.91 16.63
N ALA A 281 3.27 -0.41 16.46
CA ALA A 281 2.07 -1.14 16.86
C ALA A 281 1.82 -1.07 18.38
N VAL A 282 2.84 -1.30 19.19
CA VAL A 282 2.78 -1.16 20.65
C VAL A 282 2.41 0.25 21.05
N ASN A 283 3.01 1.27 20.42
CA ASN A 283 2.71 2.67 20.70
C ASN A 283 1.23 3.01 20.41
N GLY A 284 0.72 2.51 19.27
CA GLY A 284 -0.68 2.65 18.90
C GLY A 284 -1.62 1.98 19.90
N ILE A 285 -1.42 0.69 20.18
CA ILE A 285 -2.28 -0.08 21.09
C ILE A 285 -2.26 0.49 22.51
N LEU A 286 -1.09 0.83 23.04
CA LEU A 286 -0.96 1.39 24.39
C LEU A 286 -1.51 2.82 24.51
N THR A 287 -1.83 3.49 23.39
CA THR A 287 -2.59 4.75 23.42
C THR A 287 -3.98 4.57 24.04
N LEU A 288 -4.52 3.33 24.06
CA LEU A 288 -5.75 2.99 24.78
C LEU A 288 -5.55 2.81 26.29
N ARG A 289 -4.34 2.95 26.84
CA ARG A 289 -4.11 2.77 28.28
C ARG A 289 -5.06 3.66 29.09
N GLY A 290 -5.88 3.03 29.95
CA GLY A 290 -6.94 3.67 30.72
C GLY A 290 -8.23 3.98 29.92
N ALA A 291 -8.35 3.53 28.68
CA ALA A 291 -9.53 3.69 27.82
C ALA A 291 -10.00 2.37 27.17
N TRP A 292 -9.53 1.21 27.65
CA TRP A 292 -9.86 -0.11 27.10
C TRP A 292 -11.36 -0.43 27.07
N HIS A 293 -12.13 0.14 28.00
CA HIS A 293 -13.59 0.00 28.02
C HIS A 293 -14.27 0.50 26.75
N LEU A 294 -13.63 1.44 26.03
CA LEU A 294 -14.15 1.97 24.76
C LEU A 294 -14.22 0.91 23.66
N LEU A 295 -13.41 -0.14 23.71
CA LEU A 295 -13.53 -1.27 22.76
C LEU A 295 -14.89 -1.96 22.83
N ARG A 296 -15.56 -1.93 24.00
CA ARG A 296 -16.88 -2.54 24.16
C ARG A 296 -18.01 -1.64 23.63
N THR A 297 -17.82 -0.33 23.69
CA THR A 297 -18.88 0.67 23.47
C THR A 297 -18.77 1.41 22.13
N ASN A 298 -17.56 1.50 21.55
CA ASN A 298 -17.33 2.27 20.33
C ASN A 298 -16.74 1.41 19.21
N PRO A 299 -17.53 1.08 18.17
CA PRO A 299 -17.06 0.26 17.06
C PRO A 299 -15.92 0.91 16.25
N ILE A 300 -15.83 2.24 16.18
CA ILE A 300 -14.76 2.95 15.46
C ILE A 300 -13.39 2.60 16.05
N ILE A 301 -13.30 2.53 17.38
CA ILE A 301 -12.05 2.17 18.07
C ILE A 301 -11.70 0.71 17.80
N LYS A 302 -12.68 -0.19 17.67
CA LYS A 302 -12.44 -1.58 17.24
C LYS A 302 -11.75 -1.64 15.88
N PHE A 303 -12.21 -0.87 14.90
CA PHE A 303 -11.58 -0.80 13.58
C PHE A 303 -10.11 -0.36 13.67
N PHE A 304 -9.81 0.67 14.45
CA PHE A 304 -8.43 1.15 14.62
C PHE A 304 -7.53 0.12 15.32
N VAL A 305 -8.02 -0.51 16.39
CA VAL A 305 -7.24 -1.51 17.10
C VAL A 305 -7.02 -2.76 16.26
N ALA A 306 -8.04 -3.24 15.55
CA ALA A 306 -7.90 -4.36 14.64
C ALA A 306 -6.93 -4.03 13.50
N ALA A 307 -7.00 -2.83 12.92
CA ALA A 307 -6.06 -2.38 11.91
C ALA A 307 -4.61 -2.45 12.42
N ILE A 308 -4.33 -1.94 13.61
CA ILE A 308 -2.98 -2.00 14.20
C ILE A 308 -2.57 -3.45 14.49
N THR A 309 -3.50 -4.31 14.91
CA THR A 309 -3.21 -5.74 15.12
C THR A 309 -2.83 -6.40 13.79
N PHE A 310 -3.57 -6.15 12.72
CA PHE A 310 -3.24 -6.66 11.38
C PHE A 310 -1.93 -6.07 10.84
N TYR A 311 -1.64 -4.80 11.14
CA TYR A 311 -0.33 -4.20 10.86
C TYR A 311 0.80 -4.97 11.56
N ALA A 312 0.64 -5.25 12.86
CA ALA A 312 1.62 -6.04 13.61
C ALA A 312 1.79 -7.45 13.04
N MET A 313 0.70 -8.11 12.65
CA MET A 313 0.74 -9.45 12.03
C MET A 313 1.44 -9.40 10.66
N ALA A 314 1.06 -8.50 9.77
CA ALA A 314 1.65 -8.37 8.44
C ALA A 314 3.14 -8.00 8.52
N THR A 315 3.52 -7.09 9.42
CA THR A 315 4.92 -6.70 9.62
C THR A 315 5.73 -7.68 10.45
N PHE A 316 5.10 -8.69 11.05
CA PHE A 316 5.79 -9.88 11.56
C PHE A 316 6.07 -10.87 10.42
N GLU A 317 5.05 -11.15 9.61
CA GLU A 317 5.11 -12.15 8.54
C GLU A 317 6.03 -11.74 7.39
N GLY A 318 6.05 -10.44 6.99
CA GLY A 318 6.94 -9.95 5.94
C GLY A 318 8.42 -10.25 6.20
N PRO A 319 9.01 -9.83 7.33
CA PRO A 319 10.36 -10.21 7.71
C PRO A 319 10.57 -11.72 7.90
N LEU A 320 9.57 -12.45 8.38
CA LEU A 320 9.64 -13.91 8.45
C LEU A 320 9.81 -14.54 7.07
N LEU A 321 9.04 -14.07 6.08
CA LEU A 321 9.14 -14.48 4.67
C LEU A 321 10.46 -14.04 4.00
N SER A 322 11.19 -13.10 4.59
CA SER A 322 12.52 -12.69 4.11
C SER A 322 13.66 -13.62 4.57
N ILE A 323 13.41 -14.55 5.49
CA ILE A 323 14.36 -15.58 5.89
C ILE A 323 14.40 -16.65 4.79
N LYS A 324 15.57 -16.91 4.19
CA LYS A 324 15.71 -17.78 3.01
C LYS A 324 14.99 -19.13 3.13
N ALA A 325 15.12 -19.80 4.27
CA ALA A 325 14.44 -21.08 4.50
C ALA A 325 12.92 -20.97 4.48
N VAL A 326 12.36 -19.90 5.02
CA VAL A 326 10.91 -19.63 4.98
C VAL A 326 10.48 -19.12 3.61
N ASN A 327 11.30 -18.25 2.98
CA ASN A 327 11.07 -17.76 1.64
C ASN A 327 10.94 -18.88 0.62
N SER A 328 11.80 -19.88 0.72
CA SER A 328 11.76 -21.07 -0.15
C SER A 328 10.44 -21.86 -0.03
N LEU A 329 9.70 -21.72 1.07
CA LEU A 329 8.37 -22.30 1.23
C LEU A 329 7.25 -21.34 0.77
N GLY A 330 7.40 -20.05 0.99
CA GLY A 330 6.33 -19.07 0.77
C GLY A 330 6.35 -18.40 -0.60
N HIS A 331 7.53 -18.15 -1.15
CA HIS A 331 7.68 -17.35 -2.37
C HIS A 331 6.99 -18.03 -3.58
N TYR A 332 6.31 -17.23 -4.39
CA TYR A 332 5.48 -17.65 -5.55
C TYR A 332 4.27 -18.52 -5.21
N THR A 333 3.90 -18.64 -3.94
CA THR A 333 2.71 -19.38 -3.51
C THR A 333 1.58 -18.43 -3.08
N ASP A 334 0.39 -18.99 -2.89
CA ASP A 334 -0.76 -18.24 -2.37
C ASP A 334 -0.56 -17.72 -0.93
N TRP A 335 0.47 -18.16 -0.22
CA TRP A 335 0.86 -17.55 1.06
C TRP A 335 1.17 -16.06 0.90
N ILE A 336 1.89 -15.67 -0.16
CA ILE A 336 2.19 -14.25 -0.44
C ILE A 336 0.90 -13.47 -0.71
N VAL A 337 -0.07 -14.07 -1.41
CA VAL A 337 -1.39 -13.45 -1.64
C VAL A 337 -2.14 -13.26 -0.32
N GLY A 338 -2.09 -14.25 0.59
CA GLY A 338 -2.62 -14.15 1.96
C GLY A 338 -1.98 -13.00 2.74
N HIS A 339 -0.65 -12.92 2.73
CA HIS A 339 0.14 -11.88 3.37
C HIS A 339 -0.26 -10.46 2.91
N VAL A 340 -0.33 -10.25 1.59
CA VAL A 340 -0.72 -8.94 1.03
C VAL A 340 -2.14 -8.56 1.43
N HIS A 341 -3.09 -9.50 1.45
CA HIS A 341 -4.46 -9.20 1.85
C HIS A 341 -4.62 -8.99 3.36
N LEU A 342 -3.78 -9.61 4.19
CA LEU A 342 -3.70 -9.28 5.62
C LEU A 342 -3.34 -7.81 5.83
N GLY A 343 -2.41 -7.28 5.04
CA GLY A 343 -2.08 -5.86 5.00
C GLY A 343 -3.19 -5.01 4.37
N ALA A 344 -3.62 -5.34 3.14
CA ALA A 344 -4.53 -4.50 2.38
C ALA A 344 -5.94 -4.44 2.97
N LEU A 345 -6.54 -5.58 3.37
CA LEU A 345 -7.86 -5.62 3.99
C LEU A 345 -7.79 -5.32 5.48
N GLY A 346 -6.83 -5.93 6.18
CA GLY A 346 -6.69 -5.80 7.63
C GLY A 346 -6.16 -4.44 8.05
N TRP A 347 -4.96 -4.05 7.62
CA TRP A 347 -4.35 -2.78 7.98
C TRP A 347 -4.99 -1.60 7.26
N ASN A 348 -4.87 -1.55 5.94
CA ASN A 348 -5.34 -0.38 5.16
C ASN A 348 -6.87 -0.30 5.13
N GLY A 349 -7.57 -1.41 4.94
CA GLY A 349 -9.03 -1.46 4.88
C GLY A 349 -9.68 -1.04 6.19
N PHE A 350 -9.34 -1.69 7.30
CA PHE A 350 -9.94 -1.35 8.60
C PHE A 350 -9.57 0.05 9.08
N LEU A 351 -8.34 0.52 8.85
CA LEU A 351 -7.97 1.89 9.20
C LEU A 351 -8.79 2.90 8.40
N SER A 352 -8.97 2.67 7.09
CA SER A 352 -9.81 3.51 6.23
C SER A 352 -11.27 3.51 6.67
N PHE A 353 -11.83 2.35 7.01
CA PHE A 353 -13.23 2.28 7.47
C PHE A 353 -13.41 2.96 8.83
N GLY A 354 -12.48 2.77 9.76
CA GLY A 354 -12.45 3.49 11.02
C GLY A 354 -12.37 5.00 10.82
N MET A 355 -11.53 5.46 9.90
CA MET A 355 -11.41 6.85 9.51
C MET A 355 -12.71 7.38 8.90
N ILE A 356 -13.32 6.67 7.95
CA ILE A 356 -14.59 7.07 7.32
C ILE A 356 -15.69 7.23 8.38
N TYR A 357 -15.86 6.25 9.27
CA TYR A 357 -16.82 6.35 10.37
C TYR A 357 -16.54 7.50 11.32
N PHE A 358 -15.27 7.88 11.49
CA PHE A 358 -14.86 9.00 12.34
C PHE A 358 -15.08 10.37 11.70
N ILE A 359 -14.75 10.52 10.38
CA ILE A 359 -14.77 11.84 9.73
C ILE A 359 -16.11 12.19 9.11
N VAL A 360 -16.88 11.22 8.58
CA VAL A 360 -18.14 11.49 7.87
C VAL A 360 -19.14 12.24 8.76
N PRO A 361 -19.43 11.82 10.00
CA PRO A 361 -20.32 12.57 10.85
C PRO A 361 -19.88 14.03 11.06
N LYS A 362 -18.58 14.27 11.18
CA LYS A 362 -18.01 15.62 11.37
C LYS A 362 -18.10 16.46 10.10
N LEU A 363 -17.74 15.87 8.95
CA LEU A 363 -17.76 16.58 7.66
C LEU A 363 -19.18 16.93 7.18
N TRP A 364 -20.18 16.18 7.61
CA TRP A 364 -21.59 16.42 7.28
C TRP A 364 -22.40 16.98 8.46
N SER A 365 -21.73 17.41 9.54
CA SER A 365 -22.37 18.04 10.71
C SER A 365 -23.57 17.24 11.24
N THR A 366 -23.40 15.94 11.38
CA THR A 366 -24.44 14.99 11.81
C THR A 366 -23.87 13.91 12.72
N GLU A 367 -24.70 13.04 13.25
CA GLU A 367 -24.29 11.86 13.98
C GLU A 367 -24.30 10.60 13.10
N LEU A 368 -23.48 9.60 13.44
CA LEU A 368 -23.49 8.32 12.76
C LEU A 368 -24.86 7.66 12.92
N TYR A 369 -25.50 7.30 11.82
CA TYR A 369 -26.85 6.73 11.79
C TYR A 369 -26.98 5.50 12.71
N SER A 370 -26.00 4.57 12.68
CA SER A 370 -26.08 3.36 13.51
C SER A 370 -24.71 2.83 13.93
N LYS A 371 -24.41 2.90 15.23
CA LYS A 371 -23.26 2.21 15.82
C LYS A 371 -23.40 0.69 15.78
N LYS A 372 -24.65 0.17 15.80
CA LYS A 372 -24.93 -1.27 15.70
C LYS A 372 -24.52 -1.82 14.33
N LEU A 373 -24.87 -1.14 13.25
CA LEU A 373 -24.44 -1.54 11.90
C LEU A 373 -22.92 -1.49 11.74
N ALA A 374 -22.27 -0.46 12.29
CA ALA A 374 -20.81 -0.40 12.28
C ALA A 374 -20.16 -1.56 13.05
N ASN A 375 -20.77 -1.98 14.16
CA ASN A 375 -20.29 -3.14 14.92
C ASN A 375 -20.51 -4.47 14.18
N ILE A 376 -21.63 -4.64 13.48
CA ILE A 376 -21.90 -5.83 12.65
C ILE A 376 -20.91 -5.88 11.48
N HIS A 377 -20.70 -4.74 10.78
CA HIS A 377 -19.66 -4.61 9.73
C HIS A 377 -18.29 -5.05 10.25
N PHE A 378 -17.91 -4.59 11.44
CA PHE A 378 -16.62 -4.97 12.04
C PHE A 378 -16.46 -6.49 12.15
N TRP A 379 -17.46 -7.19 12.73
CA TRP A 379 -17.35 -8.63 12.96
C TRP A 379 -17.42 -9.46 11.68
N ILE A 380 -18.28 -9.07 10.74
CA ILE A 380 -18.35 -9.74 9.42
C ILE A 380 -17.03 -9.51 8.66
N GLY A 381 -16.47 -8.30 8.72
CA GLY A 381 -15.17 -8.00 8.12
C GLY A 381 -14.02 -8.82 8.71
N ILE A 382 -13.95 -8.95 10.04
CA ILE A 382 -12.96 -9.83 10.72
C ILE A 382 -13.11 -11.27 10.22
N LEU A 383 -14.33 -11.79 10.19
CA LEU A 383 -14.60 -13.16 9.74
C LEU A 383 -14.16 -13.34 8.27
N GLY A 384 -14.47 -12.37 7.42
CA GLY A 384 -14.05 -12.35 6.01
C GLY A 384 -12.54 -12.43 5.83
N ILE A 385 -11.78 -11.61 6.58
CA ILE A 385 -10.32 -11.63 6.54
C ILE A 385 -9.79 -12.99 7.03
N LEU A 386 -10.32 -13.55 8.10
CA LEU A 386 -9.88 -14.83 8.63
C LEU A 386 -10.08 -15.96 7.63
N PHE A 387 -11.27 -16.05 6.98
CA PHE A 387 -11.51 -17.05 5.92
C PHE A 387 -10.53 -16.86 4.76
N TYR A 388 -10.30 -15.63 4.35
CA TYR A 388 -9.38 -15.32 3.26
C TYR A 388 -7.94 -15.72 3.61
N TYR A 389 -7.42 -15.20 4.72
CA TYR A 389 -6.02 -15.36 5.10
C TYR A 389 -5.66 -16.82 5.40
N VAL A 390 -6.47 -17.50 6.22
CA VAL A 390 -6.20 -18.90 6.61
C VAL A 390 -6.24 -19.82 5.39
N SER A 391 -7.19 -19.62 4.46
CA SER A 391 -7.25 -20.44 3.24
C SER A 391 -6.05 -20.21 2.34
N MET A 392 -5.56 -18.97 2.19
CA MET A 392 -4.40 -18.67 1.37
C MET A 392 -3.10 -19.17 2.00
N LEU A 393 -2.96 -19.07 3.32
CA LEU A 393 -1.83 -19.66 4.03
C LEU A 393 -1.79 -21.20 3.83
N ALA A 394 -2.92 -21.86 4.02
CA ALA A 394 -3.02 -23.31 3.81
C ALA A 394 -2.77 -23.70 2.34
N ALA A 395 -3.28 -22.94 1.38
CA ALA A 395 -3.01 -23.16 -0.05
C ALA A 395 -1.52 -23.00 -0.36
N GLY A 396 -0.89 -21.92 0.10
CA GLY A 396 0.51 -21.66 -0.13
C GLY A 396 1.45 -22.73 0.46
N ILE A 397 1.18 -23.19 1.68
CA ILE A 397 1.94 -24.30 2.28
C ILE A 397 1.73 -25.59 1.48
N THR A 398 0.50 -25.89 1.05
CA THR A 398 0.21 -27.06 0.23
C THR A 398 0.96 -27.01 -1.11
N GLN A 399 0.92 -25.87 -1.81
CA GLN A 399 1.66 -25.64 -3.05
C GLN A 399 3.15 -25.90 -2.86
N SER A 400 3.75 -25.29 -1.85
CA SER A 400 5.17 -25.43 -1.59
C SER A 400 5.58 -26.86 -1.32
N LEU A 401 4.85 -27.57 -0.48
CA LEU A 401 5.16 -28.96 -0.14
C LEU A 401 5.02 -29.90 -1.35
N MET A 402 4.01 -29.69 -2.19
CA MET A 402 3.81 -30.50 -3.40
C MET A 402 4.87 -30.21 -4.46
N TRP A 403 5.18 -28.93 -4.72
CA TRP A 403 6.15 -28.55 -5.76
C TRP A 403 7.59 -28.92 -5.44
N ARG A 404 7.89 -29.16 -4.17
CA ARG A 404 9.23 -29.53 -3.71
C ARG A 404 9.39 -31.01 -3.39
N ALA A 405 8.31 -31.78 -3.49
CA ALA A 405 8.38 -33.22 -3.21
C ALA A 405 9.11 -33.92 -4.34
N VAL A 406 10.24 -34.57 -4.01
CA VAL A 406 11.03 -35.43 -4.92
C VAL A 406 11.11 -36.84 -4.37
N ASP A 407 11.14 -37.80 -5.26
CA ASP A 407 11.35 -39.20 -4.94
C ASP A 407 12.85 -39.54 -4.66
N ALA A 408 13.15 -40.80 -4.40
CA ALA A 408 14.51 -41.23 -4.14
C ALA A 408 15.47 -41.05 -5.34
N ASN A 409 14.94 -40.88 -6.55
CA ASN A 409 15.70 -40.67 -7.79
C ASN A 409 15.87 -39.17 -8.12
N GLY A 410 15.29 -38.26 -7.29
CA GLY A 410 15.29 -36.81 -7.53
C GLY A 410 14.20 -36.34 -8.50
N SER A 411 13.28 -37.21 -8.92
CA SER A 411 12.14 -36.83 -9.78
C SER A 411 11.01 -36.21 -8.96
N LEU A 412 10.26 -35.30 -9.56
CA LEU A 412 9.10 -34.73 -8.89
C LEU A 412 8.05 -35.79 -8.58
N VAL A 413 7.56 -35.82 -7.34
CA VAL A 413 6.43 -36.68 -6.94
C VAL A 413 5.11 -36.22 -7.60
N TYR A 414 4.96 -34.91 -7.82
CA TYR A 414 3.79 -34.28 -8.46
C TYR A 414 4.25 -33.50 -9.71
N PRO A 415 4.51 -34.20 -10.83
CA PRO A 415 5.02 -33.56 -12.05
C PRO A 415 3.95 -32.75 -12.79
N ASP A 416 2.67 -33.07 -12.60
CA ASP A 416 1.56 -32.32 -13.20
C ASP A 416 1.11 -31.18 -12.27
N PHE A 417 1.26 -29.96 -12.75
CA PHE A 417 0.84 -28.76 -12.02
C PHE A 417 -0.67 -28.78 -11.65
N VAL A 418 -1.50 -29.42 -12.49
CA VAL A 418 -2.95 -29.51 -12.27
C VAL A 418 -3.29 -30.28 -11.00
N GLU A 419 -2.48 -31.25 -10.58
CA GLU A 419 -2.68 -31.98 -9.33
C GLU A 419 -2.70 -31.04 -8.12
N THR A 420 -1.76 -30.08 -8.08
CA THR A 420 -1.72 -29.05 -7.03
C THR A 420 -2.95 -28.15 -7.09
N VAL A 421 -3.35 -27.72 -8.29
CA VAL A 421 -4.54 -26.86 -8.48
C VAL A 421 -5.79 -27.55 -7.97
N ILE A 422 -6.01 -28.83 -8.30
CA ILE A 422 -7.16 -29.61 -7.81
C ILE A 422 -7.14 -29.71 -6.28
N ARG A 423 -5.95 -29.90 -5.70
CA ARG A 423 -5.80 -30.05 -4.24
C ARG A 423 -6.17 -28.78 -3.48
N ILE A 424 -5.85 -27.61 -4.01
CA ILE A 424 -6.11 -26.31 -3.36
C ILE A 424 -7.44 -25.69 -3.75
N LEU A 425 -8.19 -26.25 -4.72
CA LEU A 425 -9.46 -25.72 -5.19
C LEU A 425 -10.48 -25.45 -4.05
N PRO A 426 -10.66 -26.34 -3.05
CA PRO A 426 -11.54 -26.02 -1.91
C PRO A 426 -11.11 -24.76 -1.15
N LEU A 427 -9.81 -24.52 -1.02
CA LEU A 427 -9.25 -23.33 -0.34
C LEU A 427 -9.52 -22.05 -1.15
N PHE A 428 -9.53 -22.13 -2.48
CA PHE A 428 -9.94 -21.03 -3.35
C PHE A 428 -11.42 -20.66 -3.18
N LEU A 429 -12.29 -21.64 -2.94
CA LEU A 429 -13.70 -21.37 -2.62
C LEU A 429 -13.84 -20.70 -1.25
N PHE A 430 -13.08 -21.14 -0.23
CA PHE A 430 -13.05 -20.47 1.08
C PHE A 430 -12.49 -19.03 0.98
N ARG A 431 -11.48 -18.79 0.14
CA ARG A 431 -11.01 -17.45 -0.17
C ARG A 431 -12.09 -16.57 -0.76
N ALA A 432 -12.83 -17.08 -1.76
CA ALA A 432 -13.92 -16.35 -2.39
C ALA A 432 -15.04 -16.04 -1.38
N LEU A 433 -15.40 -17.00 -0.51
CA LEU A 433 -16.33 -16.78 0.60
C LEU A 433 -15.85 -15.67 1.55
N GLY A 434 -14.57 -15.67 1.91
CA GLY A 434 -13.95 -14.61 2.72
C GLY A 434 -14.11 -13.22 2.08
N GLY A 435 -13.88 -13.13 0.76
CA GLY A 435 -14.10 -11.90 -0.01
C GLY A 435 -15.56 -11.45 -0.02
N VAL A 436 -16.50 -12.38 -0.21
CA VAL A 436 -17.94 -12.09 -0.19
C VAL A 436 -18.40 -11.62 1.20
N LEU A 437 -17.91 -12.23 2.26
CA LEU A 437 -18.20 -11.79 3.63
C LEU A 437 -17.66 -10.37 3.88
N PHE A 438 -16.42 -10.09 3.45
CA PHE A 438 -15.83 -8.76 3.60
C PHE A 438 -16.62 -7.69 2.84
N LEU A 439 -17.02 -7.97 1.59
CA LEU A 439 -17.92 -7.11 0.80
C LEU A 439 -19.29 -6.96 1.48
N GLY A 440 -19.87 -8.03 2.02
CA GLY A 440 -21.15 -7.98 2.75
C GLY A 440 -21.08 -7.05 3.96
N GLY A 441 -19.98 -7.11 4.72
CA GLY A 441 -19.71 -6.16 5.80
C GLY A 441 -19.62 -4.72 5.28
N PHE A 442 -18.92 -4.51 4.17
CA PHE A 442 -18.78 -3.20 3.54
C PHE A 442 -20.11 -2.62 3.03
N VAL A 443 -21.02 -3.45 2.52
CA VAL A 443 -22.38 -3.01 2.14
C VAL A 443 -23.12 -2.39 3.34
N LEU A 444 -22.90 -2.92 4.54
CA LEU A 444 -23.44 -2.30 5.76
C LEU A 444 -22.83 -0.92 6.03
N LEU A 445 -21.54 -0.72 5.74
CA LEU A 445 -20.91 0.61 5.78
C LEU A 445 -21.57 1.53 4.77
N LEU A 446 -21.74 1.12 3.52
CA LEU A 446 -22.39 1.92 2.48
C LEU A 446 -23.75 2.41 2.93
N TYR A 447 -24.58 1.51 3.43
CA TYR A 447 -25.91 1.86 3.92
C TYR A 447 -25.86 2.81 5.11
N ASN A 448 -24.99 2.55 6.07
CA ASN A 448 -24.83 3.36 7.26
C ASN A 448 -24.36 4.80 6.92
N ILE A 449 -23.38 4.92 6.04
CA ILE A 449 -22.86 6.23 5.58
C ILE A 449 -23.89 6.97 4.73
N TYR A 450 -24.59 6.28 3.82
CA TYR A 450 -25.69 6.86 3.05
C TYR A 450 -26.76 7.47 3.97
N LYS A 451 -27.20 6.72 4.98
CA LYS A 451 -28.18 7.20 5.97
C LYS A 451 -27.64 8.35 6.81
N THR A 452 -26.37 8.31 7.20
CA THR A 452 -25.68 9.36 7.92
C THR A 452 -25.68 10.66 7.11
N ILE A 453 -25.29 10.60 5.83
CA ILE A 453 -25.26 11.77 4.93
C ILE A 453 -26.67 12.30 4.67
N LYS A 454 -27.67 11.42 4.54
CA LYS A 454 -29.08 11.83 4.32
C LYS A 454 -29.68 12.62 5.49
N GLN A 455 -29.17 12.43 6.70
CA GLN A 455 -29.59 13.16 7.90
C GLN A 455 -28.88 14.52 8.05
N ALA A 456 -27.89 14.81 7.20
CA ALA A 456 -27.12 16.05 7.27
C ALA A 456 -28.00 17.28 6.93
N PRO A 457 -27.67 18.46 7.48
CA PRO A 457 -28.32 19.71 7.10
C PRO A 457 -28.09 20.00 5.60
N LYS A 458 -29.05 20.69 4.96
CA LYS A 458 -28.96 21.02 3.53
C LYS A 458 -27.74 21.89 3.20
N GLU A 459 -27.40 22.83 4.10
CA GLU A 459 -26.22 23.68 3.95
C GLU A 459 -25.09 23.17 4.82
N LEU A 460 -24.04 22.68 4.19
CA LEU A 460 -22.83 22.23 4.86
C LEU A 460 -21.86 23.40 5.00
N GLN A 461 -21.40 23.62 6.22
CA GLN A 461 -20.37 24.61 6.51
C GLN A 461 -19.02 23.90 6.73
N ASP A 462 -17.96 24.53 6.20
CA ASP A 462 -16.60 24.09 6.51
C ASP A 462 -16.24 24.49 7.95
N GLU A 463 -15.52 23.65 8.65
CA GLU A 463 -15.11 23.91 10.03
C GLU A 463 -14.24 25.18 10.12
N THR A 464 -14.61 26.07 11.04
CA THR A 464 -13.86 27.30 11.31
C THR A 464 -13.34 27.29 12.73
N VAL A 465 -12.05 27.54 12.91
CA VAL A 465 -11.39 27.53 14.20
C VAL A 465 -10.71 28.86 14.50
N GLN A 466 -10.70 29.22 15.79
CA GLN A 466 -9.89 30.33 16.28
C GLN A 466 -8.46 29.82 16.49
N VAL A 467 -7.49 30.45 15.85
CA VAL A 467 -6.08 30.14 16.02
C VAL A 467 -5.43 31.24 16.86
N LYS A 468 -4.93 30.88 18.03
CA LYS A 468 -4.03 31.77 18.77
C LYS A 468 -2.65 31.63 18.14
N ILE A 469 -2.16 32.69 17.50
CA ILE A 469 -0.76 32.75 17.08
C ILE A 469 0.06 32.94 18.36
N SER A 470 0.76 31.88 18.78
CA SER A 470 1.65 31.97 19.95
C SER A 470 2.85 32.85 19.59
N SER A 471 2.82 34.07 20.06
CA SER A 471 3.95 35.02 19.93
C SER A 471 4.97 34.91 21.05
N SER A 472 4.73 34.05 22.06
CA SER A 472 5.65 33.88 23.19
C SER A 472 6.83 33.02 22.80
N ALA A 473 8.04 33.56 22.99
CA ALA A 473 9.26 32.76 22.97
C ALA A 473 9.14 31.58 23.96
N PRO A 474 9.65 30.39 23.63
CA PRO A 474 9.62 29.26 24.56
C PRO A 474 10.37 29.62 25.85
N ILE A 475 9.76 29.31 26.99
CA ILE A 475 10.31 29.58 28.33
C ILE A 475 11.69 28.89 28.51
N HIS A 476 11.91 27.78 27.78
CA HIS A 476 13.19 27.06 27.74
C HIS A 476 13.67 26.87 26.31
N PRO A 477 14.99 26.91 26.05
CA PRO A 477 15.53 26.66 24.73
C PRO A 477 15.16 25.25 24.26
N GLU A 478 14.55 25.16 23.08
CA GLU A 478 14.19 23.88 22.46
C GLU A 478 15.47 23.09 22.13
N ARG A 479 15.52 21.82 22.50
CA ARG A 479 16.68 20.93 22.31
C ARG A 479 16.27 19.65 21.60
N GLY A 480 17.26 18.99 20.97
CA GLY A 480 17.11 17.69 20.32
C GLY A 480 16.05 17.68 19.23
N HIS A 481 15.31 16.58 19.13
CA HIS A 481 14.30 16.35 18.09
C HIS A 481 13.18 17.41 18.08
N ARG A 482 12.82 17.93 19.25
CA ARG A 482 11.78 18.98 19.33
C ARG A 482 12.17 20.27 18.60
N LYS A 483 13.46 20.64 18.62
CA LYS A 483 13.98 21.75 17.81
C LYS A 483 13.86 21.46 16.31
N LEU A 484 14.17 20.23 15.89
CA LEU A 484 14.08 19.81 14.49
C LEU A 484 12.64 19.88 13.97
N GLU A 485 11.65 19.50 14.77
CA GLU A 485 10.22 19.61 14.42
C GLU A 485 9.79 21.05 14.11
N GLY A 486 10.41 22.04 14.77
CA GLY A 486 10.18 23.45 14.48
C GLY A 486 10.77 23.93 13.15
N MET A 487 11.66 23.15 12.57
CA MET A 487 12.45 23.47 11.36
C MET A 487 12.02 22.59 10.18
N ALA A 488 10.82 22.83 9.64
CA ALA A 488 10.20 21.95 8.62
C ALA A 488 11.12 21.66 7.42
N ALA A 489 11.86 22.63 6.91
CA ALA A 489 12.79 22.43 5.81
C ALA A 489 13.94 21.49 6.19
N ALA A 490 14.58 21.71 7.35
CA ALA A 490 15.64 20.83 7.84
C ALA A 490 15.13 19.41 8.09
N PHE A 491 13.93 19.27 8.67
CA PHE A 491 13.29 17.97 8.86
C PHE A 491 13.09 17.24 7.53
N THR A 492 12.54 17.94 6.53
CA THR A 492 12.31 17.39 5.19
C THR A 492 13.60 16.94 4.52
N ILE A 493 14.66 17.77 4.59
CA ILE A 493 15.98 17.45 4.03
C ILE A 493 16.58 16.22 4.72
N LEU A 494 16.54 16.15 6.05
CA LEU A 494 17.09 15.00 6.79
C LEU A 494 16.29 13.72 6.52
N ALA A 495 14.97 13.80 6.41
CA ALA A 495 14.15 12.66 6.01
C ALA A 495 14.52 12.18 4.59
N PHE A 496 14.71 13.10 3.65
CA PHE A 496 15.14 12.76 2.29
C PHE A 496 16.56 12.15 2.26
N ILE A 497 17.49 12.67 3.03
CA ILE A 497 18.84 12.09 3.16
C ILE A 497 18.76 10.66 3.71
N ALA A 498 17.94 10.39 4.74
CA ALA A 498 17.78 9.04 5.28
C ALA A 498 17.26 8.06 4.21
N ILE A 499 16.31 8.49 3.37
CA ILE A 499 15.76 7.73 2.26
C ILE A 499 16.83 7.49 1.18
N LEU A 500 17.61 8.52 0.81
CA LEU A 500 18.67 8.39 -0.18
C LEU A 500 19.78 7.44 0.27
N VAL A 501 20.15 7.48 1.55
CA VAL A 501 21.15 6.54 2.10
C VAL A 501 20.63 5.10 2.00
N GLY A 502 19.35 4.85 2.31
CA GLY A 502 18.75 3.54 2.10
C GLY A 502 18.69 3.12 0.62
N SER A 503 18.54 4.08 -0.29
CA SER A 503 18.48 3.83 -1.74
C SER A 503 19.85 3.41 -2.34
N ILE A 504 20.94 3.49 -1.58
CA ILE A 504 22.27 3.00 -2.00
C ILE A 504 22.20 1.52 -2.42
N ILE A 505 21.32 0.73 -1.78
CA ILE A 505 21.11 -0.68 -2.14
C ILE A 505 20.66 -0.88 -3.58
N GLU A 506 20.02 0.12 -4.17
CA GLU A 506 19.61 0.13 -5.58
C GLU A 506 20.64 0.84 -6.45
N ILE A 507 21.10 2.02 -6.03
CA ILE A 507 21.96 2.89 -6.82
C ILE A 507 23.30 2.20 -7.12
N VAL A 508 23.95 1.62 -6.11
CA VAL A 508 25.28 1.02 -6.27
C VAL A 508 25.27 -0.19 -7.21
N PRO A 509 24.37 -1.18 -7.05
CA PRO A 509 24.30 -2.30 -7.99
C PRO A 509 23.96 -1.86 -9.40
N THR A 510 23.01 -0.95 -9.57
CA THR A 510 22.61 -0.43 -10.89
C THR A 510 23.76 0.24 -11.62
N LEU A 511 24.54 1.05 -10.95
CA LEU A 511 25.72 1.72 -11.54
C LEU A 511 26.91 0.78 -11.75
N SER A 512 26.96 -0.35 -11.06
CA SER A 512 28.09 -1.29 -11.10
C SER A 512 27.75 -2.65 -11.71
N VAL A 513 26.58 -2.78 -12.32
CA VAL A 513 26.07 -4.07 -12.86
C VAL A 513 27.07 -4.75 -13.80
N ASN A 514 27.79 -4.00 -14.65
CA ASN A 514 28.79 -4.53 -15.56
C ASN A 514 29.95 -5.25 -14.87
N LYS A 515 30.15 -5.06 -13.56
CA LYS A 515 31.17 -5.76 -12.76
C LYS A 515 30.69 -7.11 -12.23
N TYR A 516 29.38 -7.32 -12.22
CA TYR A 516 28.74 -8.50 -11.61
C TYR A 516 28.10 -9.42 -12.63
N VAL A 517 27.88 -8.94 -13.85
CA VAL A 517 27.33 -9.74 -14.95
C VAL A 517 28.51 -10.33 -15.74
N ASN A 518 28.51 -11.66 -15.86
CA ASN A 518 29.49 -12.32 -16.72
C ASN A 518 29.15 -12.04 -18.20
N THR A 519 29.99 -11.23 -18.86
CA THR A 519 29.82 -10.80 -20.25
C THR A 519 30.27 -11.85 -21.27
N GLU A 520 30.77 -13.01 -20.82
CA GLU A 520 31.24 -14.09 -21.72
C GLU A 520 30.09 -14.76 -22.46
N LYS A 521 28.87 -14.75 -21.92
CA LYS A 521 27.67 -15.21 -22.60
C LYS A 521 26.94 -14.01 -23.22
N LYS A 522 27.06 -13.82 -24.50
CA LYS A 522 26.24 -12.85 -25.23
C LYS A 522 24.81 -13.36 -25.27
N VAL A 523 23.91 -12.63 -24.62
CA VAL A 523 22.47 -12.80 -24.83
C VAL A 523 22.12 -12.04 -26.09
N GLU A 524 21.65 -12.76 -27.12
CA GLU A 524 21.23 -12.10 -28.35
C GLU A 524 19.89 -11.36 -28.16
N PRO A 525 19.68 -10.23 -28.83
CA PRO A 525 18.40 -9.55 -28.83
C PRO A 525 17.30 -10.49 -29.37
N PHE A 526 16.09 -10.32 -28.87
CA PHE A 526 14.93 -11.04 -29.40
C PHE A 526 14.76 -10.79 -30.90
N THR A 527 14.51 -11.86 -31.64
CA THR A 527 13.99 -11.72 -33.02
C THR A 527 12.62 -11.02 -33.00
N PRO A 528 12.16 -10.46 -34.10
CA PRO A 528 10.83 -9.81 -34.15
C PRO A 528 9.68 -10.73 -33.69
N LEU A 529 9.76 -12.03 -33.97
CA LEU A 529 8.74 -13.00 -33.57
C LEU A 529 8.77 -13.27 -32.06
N GLU A 530 9.95 -13.42 -31.50
CA GLU A 530 10.14 -13.60 -30.05
C GLU A 530 9.70 -12.37 -29.27
N LEU A 531 10.01 -11.16 -29.78
CA LEU A 531 9.56 -9.91 -29.19
C LEU A 531 8.02 -9.79 -29.23
N ALA A 532 7.39 -10.16 -30.35
CA ALA A 532 5.94 -10.21 -30.46
C ALA A 532 5.32 -11.21 -29.46
N GLY A 533 5.95 -12.38 -29.29
CA GLY A 533 5.56 -13.37 -28.27
C GLY A 533 5.65 -12.82 -26.86
N ARG A 534 6.73 -12.13 -26.53
CA ARG A 534 6.90 -11.45 -25.24
C ARG A 534 5.83 -10.36 -25.02
N ASP A 535 5.50 -9.62 -26.05
CA ASP A 535 4.46 -8.59 -25.96
C ASP A 535 3.08 -9.20 -25.68
N ILE A 536 2.77 -10.35 -26.28
CA ILE A 536 1.55 -11.12 -25.97
C ILE A 536 1.58 -11.63 -24.53
N TYR A 537 2.70 -12.17 -24.06
CA TYR A 537 2.88 -12.63 -22.68
C TYR A 537 2.58 -11.51 -21.66
N VAL A 538 3.06 -10.28 -21.92
CA VAL A 538 2.77 -9.11 -21.09
C VAL A 538 1.31 -8.70 -21.20
N LYS A 539 0.79 -8.61 -22.45
CA LYS A 539 -0.58 -8.21 -22.74
C LYS A 539 -1.62 -9.10 -22.07
N GLU A 540 -1.42 -10.41 -22.08
CA GLU A 540 -2.35 -11.38 -21.49
C GLU A 540 -2.15 -11.55 -19.98
N GLY A 541 -1.17 -10.88 -19.40
CA GLY A 541 -0.88 -10.91 -17.97
C GLY A 541 -0.32 -12.26 -17.49
N CYS A 542 0.33 -13.02 -18.37
CA CYS A 542 0.92 -14.31 -18.02
C CYS A 542 1.98 -14.20 -16.92
N PHE A 543 2.68 -13.07 -16.86
CA PHE A 543 3.69 -12.76 -15.82
C PHE A 543 3.11 -12.77 -14.40
N ASN A 544 1.80 -12.64 -14.24
CA ASN A 544 1.17 -12.67 -12.91
C ASN A 544 1.24 -14.05 -12.24
N CYS A 545 1.34 -15.12 -13.02
CA CYS A 545 1.41 -16.51 -12.56
C CYS A 545 2.72 -17.18 -12.99
N HIS A 546 3.23 -16.83 -14.17
CA HIS A 546 4.42 -17.41 -14.76
C HIS A 546 5.55 -16.39 -14.75
N SER A 547 6.13 -16.15 -13.57
CA SER A 547 7.32 -15.31 -13.43
C SER A 547 8.48 -15.87 -14.27
N GLN A 548 9.26 -15.00 -14.91
CA GLN A 548 10.50 -15.39 -15.58
C GLN A 548 11.68 -15.55 -14.60
N MET A 549 11.45 -15.39 -13.31
CA MET A 549 12.46 -15.61 -12.28
C MET A 549 12.55 -17.11 -11.90
N ILE A 550 13.77 -17.58 -11.64
CA ILE A 550 14.02 -18.94 -11.16
C ILE A 550 13.37 -19.12 -9.80
N ARG A 551 12.59 -20.18 -9.63
CA ARG A 551 12.00 -20.58 -8.36
C ARG A 551 12.95 -21.48 -7.58
N THR A 552 12.77 -21.56 -6.25
CA THR A 552 13.53 -22.45 -5.36
C THR A 552 13.07 -23.91 -5.43
N ILE A 553 12.61 -24.34 -6.58
CA ILE A 553 12.26 -25.74 -6.83
C ILE A 553 13.49 -26.42 -7.44
N PRO A 554 13.95 -27.57 -6.93
CA PRO A 554 15.16 -28.25 -7.44
C PRO A 554 15.14 -28.51 -8.94
N SER A 555 13.95 -28.70 -9.53
CA SER A 555 13.80 -28.92 -10.98
C SER A 555 13.93 -27.65 -11.83
N ASP A 556 13.93 -26.46 -11.21
CA ASP A 556 14.06 -25.18 -11.90
C ASP A 556 15.51 -24.63 -11.86
N VAL A 557 16.43 -25.33 -11.18
CA VAL A 557 17.84 -24.92 -10.98
C VAL A 557 18.77 -25.65 -11.93
#